data_82d55f53c73ffdc8e2331bbdd4e0278e
#
_entry.id   82d55f53c73ffdc8e2331bbdd4e0278e
#
_cell.length_a   1.000
_cell.length_b   1.000
_cell.length_c   1.000
_cell.angle_alpha   90.00
_cell.angle_beta   90.00
_cell.angle_gamma   90.00
#
_symmetry.space_group_name_H-M   'P 1'
#
loop_
_entity.id
_entity.type
_entity.pdbx_description
1 polymer ?
#
loop_
_entity_poly.entity_id
_entity_poly.type
_entity_poly.pdbx_seq_one_letter_code
_entity_poly.pdbx_strand_id
1 'polypeptide(L)'
;MKEVILDTETTGLSVKDGHRIVEIGCMELDNLIPTKNKFHCYLNPERKVSEKALEVHGYTDEFLSTQKKFSEICEQFLDFIKDKRLIIHNAEFDIAHLNNELAIFGKKKISNETIDTLVLARDKFPGSPVSLDALCKRYRVDNSRRTQHTALIDCDLLARVYINLIDQKEPTLNFQSNDQEINEKNNSSVAYFKKVIIPTSDELKK
;
A
#
# COMPACT_ATOMS: atom_id res chain seq x y z
N MET A 1 -5.28 11.06 -4.19
CA MET A 1 -5.62 10.48 -2.87
C MET A 1 -4.47 9.60 -2.42
N LYS A 2 -3.95 9.84 -1.22
CA LYS A 2 -2.79 9.08 -0.73
C LYS A 2 -3.24 7.83 0.01
N GLU A 3 -2.63 6.71 -0.36
CA GLU A 3 -2.84 5.39 0.24
C GLU A 3 -1.50 4.79 0.65
N VAL A 4 -1.51 3.89 1.61
CA VAL A 4 -0.33 3.15 2.05
C VAL A 4 -0.62 1.67 1.96
N ILE A 5 0.14 0.98 1.13
CA ILE A 5 0.23 -0.48 1.19
C ILE A 5 1.04 -0.83 2.43
N LEU A 6 0.53 -1.71 3.26
CA LEU A 6 1.18 -2.11 4.51
C LEU A 6 1.18 -3.63 4.63
N ASP A 7 2.28 -4.16 5.13
CA ASP A 7 2.45 -5.57 5.46
C ASP A 7 3.38 -5.71 6.65
N THR A 8 3.21 -6.76 7.47
CA THR A 8 4.04 -7.02 8.65
C THR A 8 4.45 -8.48 8.74
N GLU A 9 5.70 -8.72 9.18
CA GLU A 9 6.14 -10.03 9.63
C GLU A 9 6.16 -10.08 11.15
N THR A 10 5.91 -11.27 11.71
CA THR A 10 5.70 -11.42 13.14
C THR A 10 6.41 -12.66 13.69
N THR A 11 6.59 -12.74 15.01
CA THR A 11 7.15 -13.95 15.67
C THR A 11 6.19 -15.14 15.64
N GLY A 12 4.95 -14.98 15.16
CA GLY A 12 3.92 -16.01 15.06
C GLY A 12 2.52 -15.43 14.93
N LEU A 13 1.50 -16.26 14.88
CA LEU A 13 0.18 -15.91 14.37
C LEU A 13 -0.70 -15.10 15.32
N SER A 14 -0.64 -15.35 16.63
CA SER A 14 -1.67 -14.86 17.56
C SER A 14 -1.10 -13.83 18.54
N VAL A 15 -1.68 -12.64 18.52
CA VAL A 15 -1.41 -11.59 19.52
C VAL A 15 -1.72 -12.09 20.94
N LYS A 16 -2.72 -12.96 21.12
CA LYS A 16 -3.10 -13.53 22.44
C LYS A 16 -2.00 -14.40 23.03
N ASP A 17 -1.19 -15.01 22.16
CA ASP A 17 -0.01 -15.80 22.56
C ASP A 17 1.23 -14.94 22.75
N GLY A 18 1.05 -13.62 22.75
CA GLY A 18 2.09 -12.64 22.96
C GLY A 18 3.02 -12.45 21.75
N HIS A 19 2.63 -12.89 20.55
CA HIS A 19 3.45 -12.67 19.35
C HIS A 19 3.57 -11.18 19.02
N ARG A 20 4.75 -10.81 18.51
CA ARG A 20 5.21 -9.43 18.30
C ARG A 20 5.63 -9.24 16.84
N ILE A 21 5.65 -8.00 16.38
CA ILE A 21 6.10 -7.63 15.04
C ILE A 21 7.64 -7.70 14.97
N VAL A 22 8.16 -8.23 13.86
CA VAL A 22 9.60 -8.30 13.54
C VAL A 22 9.99 -7.47 12.31
N GLU A 23 9.05 -7.18 11.43
CA GLU A 23 9.26 -6.31 10.27
C GLU A 23 7.99 -5.52 9.98
N ILE A 24 8.16 -4.25 9.57
CA ILE A 24 7.08 -3.43 9.01
C ILE A 24 7.54 -2.91 7.66
N GLY A 25 6.73 -3.17 6.63
CA GLY A 25 6.87 -2.61 5.30
C GLY A 25 5.68 -1.70 4.97
N CYS A 26 5.97 -0.49 4.47
CA CYS A 26 4.95 0.40 3.95
C CYS A 26 5.41 1.04 2.64
N MET A 27 4.50 1.15 1.67
CA MET A 27 4.72 1.84 0.41
C MET A 27 3.59 2.81 0.14
N GLU A 28 3.92 4.08 -0.10
CA GLU A 28 2.93 5.09 -0.43
C GLU A 28 2.52 4.99 -1.90
N LEU A 29 1.20 5.06 -2.14
CA LEU A 29 0.61 5.30 -3.45
C LEU A 29 0.03 6.71 -3.49
N ASP A 30 0.18 7.41 -4.60
CA ASP A 30 -0.55 8.63 -4.90
C ASP A 30 -1.37 8.42 -6.17
N ASN A 31 -2.69 8.44 -6.03
CA ASN A 31 -3.63 8.10 -7.11
C ASN A 31 -3.26 6.77 -7.80
N LEU A 32 -3.03 5.72 -7.00
CA LEU A 32 -2.65 4.37 -7.41
C LEU A 32 -1.26 4.25 -8.04
N ILE A 33 -0.46 5.31 -8.07
CA ILE A 33 0.91 5.28 -8.58
C ILE A 33 1.86 5.11 -7.38
N PRO A 34 2.70 4.07 -7.36
CA PRO A 34 3.71 3.92 -6.33
C PRO A 34 4.66 5.13 -6.31
N THR A 35 4.82 5.73 -5.13
CA THR A 35 5.78 6.83 -4.93
C THR A 35 7.14 6.28 -4.47
N LYS A 36 8.13 7.17 -4.29
CA LYS A 36 9.42 6.81 -3.69
C LYS A 36 9.34 6.75 -2.15
N ASN A 37 8.24 7.20 -1.55
CA ASN A 37 8.07 7.22 -0.11
C ASN A 37 7.78 5.81 0.40
N LYS A 38 8.68 5.29 1.22
CA LYS A 38 8.57 3.98 1.85
C LYS A 38 8.95 4.11 3.32
N PHE A 39 8.28 3.32 4.16
CA PHE A 39 8.71 3.09 5.51
C PHE A 39 9.05 1.61 5.65
N HIS A 40 10.24 1.32 6.15
CA HIS A 40 10.69 -0.05 6.32
C HIS A 40 11.60 -0.15 7.54
N CYS A 41 11.34 -1.13 8.39
CA CYS A 41 12.21 -1.42 9.52
C CYS A 41 12.08 -2.87 9.97
N TYR A 42 13.19 -3.43 10.43
CA TYR A 42 13.22 -4.63 11.24
C TYR A 42 13.13 -4.24 12.72
N LEU A 43 12.51 -5.10 13.51
CA LEU A 43 12.25 -4.82 14.92
C LEU A 43 12.75 -5.95 15.82
N ASN A 44 13.29 -5.55 16.96
CA ASN A 44 13.55 -6.46 18.06
C ASN A 44 12.22 -6.74 18.79
N PRO A 45 11.68 -7.96 18.70
CA PRO A 45 10.41 -8.30 19.33
C PRO A 45 10.53 -8.57 20.82
N GLU A 46 11.74 -8.56 21.39
CA GLU A 46 12.05 -8.91 22.79
C GLU A 46 11.52 -10.30 23.20
N ARG A 47 11.38 -11.20 22.23
CA ARG A 47 10.95 -12.60 22.40
C ARG A 47 11.49 -13.46 21.26
N LYS A 48 11.45 -14.77 21.45
CA LYS A 48 11.85 -15.73 20.42
C LYS A 48 10.85 -15.81 19.28
N VAL A 49 11.36 -15.96 18.08
CA VAL A 49 10.59 -16.29 16.88
C VAL A 49 10.17 -17.77 16.94
N SER A 50 8.93 -18.06 16.56
CA SER A 50 8.49 -19.44 16.41
C SER A 50 9.16 -20.10 15.20
N GLU A 51 9.37 -21.42 15.24
CA GLU A 51 9.97 -22.16 14.13
C GLU A 51 9.22 -21.92 12.82
N LYS A 52 7.88 -21.95 12.87
CA LYS A 52 7.05 -21.70 11.69
C LYS A 52 7.23 -20.29 11.11
N ALA A 53 7.35 -19.26 11.95
CA ALA A 53 7.59 -17.90 11.48
C ALA A 53 8.99 -17.77 10.89
N LEU A 54 10.00 -18.39 11.51
CA LEU A 54 11.36 -18.44 10.98
C LEU A 54 11.42 -19.08 9.58
N GLU A 55 10.67 -20.16 9.36
CA GLU A 55 10.56 -20.81 8.04
C GLU A 55 9.97 -19.88 6.99
N VAL A 56 9.04 -18.99 7.38
CA VAL A 56 8.35 -18.06 6.47
C VAL A 56 9.25 -16.88 6.08
N HIS A 57 9.78 -16.14 7.04
CA HIS A 57 10.51 -14.89 6.78
C HIS A 57 12.04 -15.00 6.96
N GLY A 58 12.55 -16.03 7.61
CA GLY A 58 13.98 -16.29 7.75
C GLY A 58 14.73 -15.43 8.76
N TYR A 59 14.07 -14.57 9.56
CA TYR A 59 14.74 -13.68 10.50
C TYR A 59 15.04 -14.42 11.81
N THR A 60 16.34 -14.58 12.13
CA THR A 60 16.80 -15.24 13.33
C THR A 60 16.70 -14.33 14.56
N ASP A 61 16.59 -14.94 15.75
CA ASP A 61 16.60 -14.20 17.01
C ASP A 61 17.86 -13.35 17.17
N GLU A 62 19.01 -13.86 16.70
CA GLU A 62 20.29 -13.14 16.73
C GLU A 62 20.24 -11.86 15.90
N PHE A 63 19.75 -11.94 14.64
CA PHE A 63 19.58 -10.78 13.78
C PHE A 63 18.63 -9.75 14.40
N LEU A 64 17.47 -10.21 14.89
CA LEU A 64 16.44 -9.33 15.44
C LEU A 64 16.85 -8.67 16.74
N SER A 65 17.70 -9.32 17.55
CA SER A 65 18.17 -8.77 18.82
C SER A 65 18.96 -7.46 18.68
N THR A 66 19.55 -7.23 17.50
CA THR A 66 20.32 -6.01 17.18
C THR A 66 19.48 -4.88 16.58
N GLN A 67 18.20 -5.14 16.31
CA GLN A 67 17.30 -4.17 15.69
C GLN A 67 16.69 -3.22 16.72
N LYS A 68 16.09 -2.12 16.21
CA LYS A 68 15.34 -1.18 17.05
C LYS A 68 14.09 -1.84 17.63
N LYS A 69 13.67 -1.35 18.79
CA LYS A 69 12.37 -1.74 19.35
C LYS A 69 11.24 -0.92 18.71
N PHE A 70 10.02 -1.43 18.76
CA PHE A 70 8.84 -0.71 18.23
C PHE A 70 8.70 0.69 18.86
N SER A 71 8.99 0.85 20.15
CA SER A 71 8.96 2.14 20.85
C SER A 71 9.83 3.22 20.20
N GLU A 72 10.95 2.84 19.59
CA GLU A 72 11.91 3.77 18.98
C GLU A 72 11.47 4.27 17.60
N ILE A 73 10.57 3.53 16.94
CA ILE A 73 10.10 3.87 15.56
C ILE A 73 8.63 4.26 15.52
N CYS A 74 7.90 4.08 16.61
CA CYS A 74 6.46 4.23 16.71
C CYS A 74 5.96 5.57 16.16
N GLU A 75 6.57 6.68 16.56
CA GLU A 75 6.16 8.02 16.10
C GLU A 75 6.40 8.19 14.60
N GLN A 76 7.54 7.72 14.08
CA GLN A 76 7.86 7.79 12.65
C GLN A 76 6.87 6.94 11.83
N PHE A 77 6.49 5.78 12.33
CA PHE A 77 5.49 4.93 11.71
C PHE A 77 4.11 5.61 11.68
N LEU A 78 3.65 6.14 12.82
CA LEU A 78 2.37 6.82 12.91
C LEU A 78 2.32 8.06 12.01
N ASP A 79 3.38 8.85 11.94
CA ASP A 79 3.48 10.00 11.04
C ASP A 79 3.44 9.56 9.58
N PHE A 80 4.07 8.42 9.24
CA PHE A 80 4.05 7.92 7.87
C PHE A 80 2.65 7.54 7.40
N ILE A 81 1.84 6.90 8.25
CA ILE A 81 0.47 6.48 7.89
C ILE A 81 -0.59 7.55 8.13
N LYS A 82 -0.22 8.67 8.76
CA LYS A 82 -1.16 9.74 9.12
C LYS A 82 -1.97 10.23 7.94
N ASP A 83 -3.29 10.35 8.13
CA ASP A 83 -4.27 10.86 7.15
C ASP A 83 -4.27 10.09 5.80
N LYS A 84 -3.79 8.85 5.79
CA LYS A 84 -3.77 7.99 4.61
C LYS A 84 -4.65 6.77 4.82
N ARG A 85 -5.22 6.25 3.74
CA ARG A 85 -5.93 4.97 3.73
C ARG A 85 -4.91 3.83 3.72
N LEU A 86 -5.17 2.79 4.49
CA LEU A 86 -4.32 1.59 4.53
C LEU A 86 -4.88 0.52 3.60
N ILE A 87 -4.01 -0.10 2.83
CA ILE A 87 -4.32 -1.23 1.94
C ILE A 87 -3.51 -2.42 2.44
N ILE A 88 -4.19 -3.45 2.89
CA ILE A 88 -3.56 -4.60 3.56
C ILE A 88 -4.19 -5.90 3.04
N HIS A 89 -3.43 -6.97 2.96
CA HIS A 89 -3.95 -8.28 2.58
C HIS A 89 -4.16 -9.16 3.82
N ASN A 90 -5.40 -9.39 4.24
CA ASN A 90 -5.81 -9.95 5.53
C ASN A 90 -5.57 -8.96 6.69
N ALA A 91 -6.18 -7.79 6.54
CA ALA A 91 -5.94 -6.61 7.39
C ALA A 91 -6.16 -6.86 8.89
N GLU A 92 -7.06 -7.77 9.28
CA GLU A 92 -7.31 -8.11 10.68
C GLU A 92 -6.03 -8.54 11.39
N PHE A 93 -5.18 -9.30 10.71
CA PHE A 93 -3.93 -9.80 11.26
C PHE A 93 -2.94 -8.67 11.59
N ASP A 94 -2.62 -7.84 10.61
CA ASP A 94 -1.64 -6.75 10.76
C ASP A 94 -2.13 -5.68 11.73
N ILE A 95 -3.40 -5.28 11.61
CA ILE A 95 -4.00 -4.28 12.50
C ILE A 95 -4.06 -4.78 13.95
N ALA A 96 -4.31 -6.07 14.18
CA ALA A 96 -4.29 -6.63 15.53
C ALA A 96 -2.89 -6.54 16.15
N HIS A 97 -1.84 -6.92 15.41
CA HIS A 97 -0.46 -6.86 15.87
C HIS A 97 0.01 -5.41 16.08
N LEU A 98 -0.25 -4.51 15.15
CA LEU A 98 0.07 -3.08 15.28
C LEU A 98 -0.62 -2.44 16.47
N ASN A 99 -1.92 -2.71 16.66
CA ASN A 99 -2.66 -2.20 17.81
C ASN A 99 -2.17 -2.77 19.14
N ASN A 100 -1.69 -4.01 19.15
CA ASN A 100 -1.06 -4.60 20.33
C ASN A 100 0.25 -3.88 20.68
N GLU A 101 1.12 -3.66 19.68
CA GLU A 101 2.35 -2.88 19.88
C GLU A 101 2.05 -1.47 20.42
N LEU A 102 1.08 -0.78 19.82
CA LEU A 102 0.65 0.55 20.26
C LEU A 102 0.13 0.53 21.71
N ALA A 103 -0.67 -0.48 22.07
CA ALA A 103 -1.23 -0.60 23.42
C ALA A 103 -0.16 -0.82 24.49
N ILE A 104 0.90 -1.58 24.19
CA ILE A 104 2.04 -1.80 25.11
C ILE A 104 2.68 -0.45 25.50
N PHE A 105 2.70 0.51 24.58
CA PHE A 105 3.29 1.84 24.82
C PHE A 105 2.25 2.94 25.10
N GLY A 106 1.02 2.56 25.46
CA GLY A 106 -0.05 3.51 25.83
C GLY A 106 -0.51 4.43 24.72
N LYS A 107 -0.29 4.04 23.46
CA LYS A 107 -0.71 4.78 22.28
C LYS A 107 -2.13 4.41 21.86
N LYS A 108 -2.79 5.31 21.13
CA LYS A 108 -4.12 5.04 20.56
C LYS A 108 -4.02 4.01 19.44
N LYS A 109 -5.10 3.25 19.27
CA LYS A 109 -5.24 2.31 18.15
C LYS A 109 -5.25 3.06 16.80
N ILE A 110 -4.84 2.36 15.76
CA ILE A 110 -4.96 2.81 14.37
C ILE A 110 -6.44 3.08 14.08
N SER A 111 -6.72 4.26 13.54
CA SER A 111 -8.08 4.72 13.15
C SER A 111 -8.20 5.02 11.65
N ASN A 112 -7.17 4.71 10.90
CA ASN A 112 -7.16 4.89 9.45
C ASN A 112 -8.25 4.06 8.78
N GLU A 113 -8.88 4.60 7.74
CA GLU A 113 -9.67 3.80 6.82
C GLU A 113 -8.80 2.67 6.26
N THR A 114 -9.30 1.44 6.32
CA THR A 114 -8.52 0.27 5.90
C THR A 114 -9.30 -0.53 4.85
N ILE A 115 -8.65 -0.85 3.75
CA ILE A 115 -9.15 -1.76 2.72
C ILE A 115 -8.44 -3.10 2.91
N ASP A 116 -9.21 -4.14 3.15
CA ASP A 116 -8.74 -5.52 3.15
C ASP A 116 -8.85 -6.12 1.74
N THR A 117 -7.71 -6.28 1.09
CA THR A 117 -7.66 -6.84 -0.27
C THR A 117 -8.00 -8.34 -0.31
N LEU A 118 -7.91 -9.06 0.81
CA LEU A 118 -8.36 -10.44 0.91
C LEU A 118 -9.89 -10.53 0.82
N VAL A 119 -10.60 -9.61 1.49
CA VAL A 119 -12.06 -9.51 1.39
C VAL A 119 -12.47 -9.17 -0.03
N LEU A 120 -11.88 -8.13 -0.62
CA LEU A 120 -12.14 -7.76 -2.02
C LEU A 120 -11.90 -8.92 -2.99
N ALA A 121 -10.82 -9.68 -2.78
CA ALA A 121 -10.51 -10.83 -3.63
C ALA A 121 -11.50 -11.98 -3.46
N ARG A 122 -11.98 -12.24 -2.25
CA ARG A 122 -13.01 -13.27 -1.98
C ARG A 122 -14.34 -12.93 -2.66
N ASP A 123 -14.73 -11.65 -2.60
CA ASP A 123 -15.96 -11.17 -3.23
C ASP A 123 -15.85 -11.25 -4.76
N LYS A 124 -14.69 -10.92 -5.33
CA LYS A 124 -14.46 -10.94 -6.77
C LYS A 124 -14.27 -12.35 -7.34
N PHE A 125 -13.72 -13.28 -6.56
CA PHE A 125 -13.39 -14.65 -6.97
C PHE A 125 -13.90 -15.70 -5.99
N PRO A 126 -15.20 -15.82 -5.80
CA PRO A 126 -15.77 -16.76 -4.85
C PRO A 126 -15.33 -18.20 -5.14
N GLY A 127 -14.91 -18.91 -4.10
CA GLY A 127 -14.45 -20.31 -4.21
C GLY A 127 -13.07 -20.53 -4.82
N SER A 128 -12.35 -19.44 -5.19
CA SER A 128 -10.99 -19.53 -5.76
C SER A 128 -9.92 -19.23 -4.70
N PRO A 129 -8.67 -19.72 -4.88
CA PRO A 129 -7.54 -19.29 -4.06
C PRO A 129 -7.29 -17.78 -4.21
N VAL A 130 -7.15 -17.08 -3.08
CA VAL A 130 -7.00 -15.63 -2.99
C VAL A 130 -5.82 -15.20 -2.11
N SER A 131 -4.85 -16.08 -1.84
CA SER A 131 -3.57 -15.67 -1.25
C SER A 131 -2.83 -14.70 -2.17
N LEU A 132 -1.90 -13.91 -1.64
CA LEU A 132 -1.11 -12.96 -2.45
C LEU A 132 -0.45 -13.64 -3.64
N ASP A 133 0.15 -14.84 -3.45
CA ASP A 133 0.73 -15.64 -4.54
C ASP A 133 -0.30 -16.08 -5.58
N ALA A 134 -1.49 -16.52 -5.13
CA ALA A 134 -2.56 -16.91 -6.04
C ALA A 134 -3.05 -15.71 -6.88
N LEU A 135 -3.13 -14.54 -6.28
CA LEU A 135 -3.50 -13.30 -6.96
C LEU A 135 -2.39 -12.83 -7.91
N CYS A 136 -1.11 -12.90 -7.51
CA CYS A 136 0.03 -12.64 -8.40
C CYS A 136 -0.04 -13.53 -9.65
N LYS A 137 -0.25 -14.84 -9.47
CA LYS A 137 -0.40 -15.78 -10.58
C LYS A 137 -1.58 -15.41 -11.47
N ARG A 138 -2.73 -15.08 -10.89
CA ARG A 138 -3.96 -14.72 -11.62
C ARG A 138 -3.78 -13.47 -12.47
N TYR A 139 -3.15 -12.44 -11.90
CA TYR A 139 -2.92 -11.16 -12.58
C TYR A 139 -1.60 -11.08 -13.34
N ARG A 140 -0.83 -12.19 -13.40
CA ARG A 140 0.48 -12.26 -14.06
C ARG A 140 1.48 -11.24 -13.51
N VAL A 141 1.40 -11.00 -12.20
CA VAL A 141 2.40 -10.22 -11.47
C VAL A 141 3.59 -11.12 -11.18
N ASP A 142 4.77 -10.70 -11.61
CA ASP A 142 6.01 -11.46 -11.37
C ASP A 142 6.37 -11.41 -9.87
N ASN A 143 6.33 -12.59 -9.22
CA ASN A 143 6.71 -12.78 -7.83
C ASN A 143 7.98 -13.63 -7.66
N SER A 144 8.80 -13.78 -8.72
CA SER A 144 10.01 -14.61 -8.71
C SER A 144 11.05 -14.19 -7.65
N ARG A 145 11.02 -12.94 -7.21
CA ARG A 145 11.90 -12.40 -6.17
C ARG A 145 11.45 -12.75 -4.75
N ARG A 146 10.25 -13.29 -4.58
CA ARG A 146 9.69 -13.69 -3.29
C ARG A 146 10.15 -15.08 -2.91
N THR A 147 11.44 -15.23 -2.61
CA THR A 147 12.01 -16.50 -2.10
C THR A 147 11.65 -16.75 -0.64
N GLN A 148 11.49 -15.67 0.11
CA GLN A 148 11.00 -15.63 1.49
C GLN A 148 10.00 -14.48 1.60
N HIS A 149 9.14 -14.52 2.61
CA HIS A 149 8.25 -13.42 2.92
C HIS A 149 9.05 -12.27 3.51
N THR A 150 8.95 -11.10 2.92
CA THR A 150 9.47 -9.84 3.47
C THR A 150 8.42 -8.76 3.27
N ALA A 151 8.13 -7.99 4.31
CA ALA A 151 7.05 -7.03 4.29
C ALA A 151 7.15 -6.02 3.13
N LEU A 152 8.37 -5.59 2.78
CA LEU A 152 8.53 -4.62 1.69
C LEU A 152 8.33 -5.22 0.29
N ILE A 153 8.73 -6.47 0.06
CA ILE A 153 8.48 -7.18 -1.20
C ILE A 153 6.98 -7.45 -1.34
N ASP A 154 6.34 -7.88 -0.25
CA ASP A 154 4.91 -8.16 -0.23
C ASP A 154 4.09 -6.89 -0.47
N CYS A 155 4.52 -5.74 0.05
CA CYS A 155 3.95 -4.44 -0.31
C CYS A 155 4.05 -4.13 -1.81
N ASP A 156 5.19 -4.37 -2.47
CA ASP A 156 5.34 -4.12 -3.92
C ASP A 156 4.43 -5.02 -4.74
N LEU A 157 4.35 -6.29 -4.39
CA LEU A 157 3.45 -7.25 -5.02
C LEU A 157 1.98 -6.88 -4.80
N LEU A 158 1.63 -6.54 -3.55
CA LEU A 158 0.27 -6.16 -3.19
C LEU A 158 -0.17 -4.88 -3.91
N ALA A 159 0.72 -3.89 -4.08
CA ALA A 159 0.40 -2.69 -4.84
C ALA A 159 -0.05 -3.02 -6.27
N ARG A 160 0.69 -3.89 -6.96
CA ARG A 160 0.37 -4.31 -8.33
C ARG A 160 -0.91 -5.16 -8.38
N VAL A 161 -1.10 -6.05 -7.41
CA VAL A 161 -2.33 -6.86 -7.28
C VAL A 161 -3.53 -5.97 -7.01
N TYR A 162 -3.42 -5.01 -6.08
CA TYR A 162 -4.50 -4.11 -5.70
C TYR A 162 -5.04 -3.29 -6.88
N ILE A 163 -4.16 -2.67 -7.67
CA ILE A 163 -4.54 -1.91 -8.86
C ILE A 163 -5.38 -2.77 -9.84
N ASN A 164 -4.96 -4.03 -10.05
CA ASN A 164 -5.70 -4.96 -10.89
C ASN A 164 -7.01 -5.45 -10.24
N LEU A 165 -7.02 -5.60 -8.91
CA LEU A 165 -8.17 -6.11 -8.17
C LEU A 165 -9.35 -5.13 -8.21
N ILE A 166 -9.07 -3.81 -8.17
CA ILE A 166 -10.07 -2.75 -8.28
C ILE A 166 -10.39 -2.36 -9.73
N ASP A 167 -9.91 -3.16 -10.72
CA ASP A 167 -10.12 -2.94 -12.16
C ASP A 167 -9.60 -1.62 -12.72
N GLN A 168 -8.72 -0.96 -12.01
CA GLN A 168 -8.08 0.27 -12.48
C GLN A 168 -6.72 -0.08 -13.08
N LYS A 169 -6.70 -0.34 -14.38
CA LYS A 169 -5.46 -0.67 -15.12
C LYS A 169 -4.60 0.56 -15.42
N GLU A 170 -5.19 1.75 -15.33
CA GLU A 170 -4.51 3.02 -15.57
C GLU A 170 -4.82 3.98 -14.42
N PRO A 171 -3.85 4.82 -14.01
CA PRO A 171 -4.09 5.86 -13.03
C PRO A 171 -5.18 6.81 -13.54
N THR A 172 -6.24 6.99 -12.80
CA THR A 172 -7.24 8.01 -13.12
C THR A 172 -6.66 9.38 -12.81
N LEU A 173 -6.44 10.19 -13.84
CA LEU A 173 -6.20 11.62 -13.66
C LEU A 173 -7.53 12.24 -13.21
N ASN A 174 -7.67 12.48 -11.92
CA ASN A 174 -8.78 13.26 -11.40
C ASN A 174 -8.58 14.72 -11.83
N PHE A 175 -9.12 15.07 -12.96
CA PHE A 175 -9.43 16.46 -13.29
C PHE A 175 -10.68 16.85 -12.48
N GLN A 176 -10.57 16.96 -11.18
CA GLN A 176 -11.53 17.77 -10.44
C GLN A 176 -11.25 19.20 -10.85
N SER A 177 -12.00 19.68 -11.84
CA SER A 177 -12.19 21.09 -12.04
C SER A 177 -12.64 21.67 -10.68
N ASN A 178 -11.85 22.56 -10.11
CA ASN A 178 -12.29 23.46 -9.06
C ASN A 178 -13.35 24.39 -9.64
N ASP A 179 -14.55 23.86 -9.89
CA ASP A 179 -15.74 24.62 -10.24
C ASP A 179 -16.47 25.10 -8.97
N GLN A 180 -15.71 25.61 -8.01
CA GLN A 180 -16.30 26.43 -6.95
C GLN A 180 -15.49 27.71 -6.83
N GLU A 181 -16.19 28.82 -7.15
CA GLU A 181 -15.79 30.22 -7.05
C GLU A 181 -15.18 30.87 -8.29
N ILE A 182 -15.96 30.98 -9.37
CA ILE A 182 -15.95 32.19 -10.18
C ILE A 182 -17.40 32.65 -10.36
N ASN A 183 -17.95 33.24 -9.32
CA ASN A 183 -19.05 34.16 -9.46
C ASN A 183 -18.48 35.55 -9.74
N GLU A 184 -18.85 36.05 -10.91
CA GLU A 184 -19.00 37.46 -11.28
C GLU A 184 -17.78 38.40 -11.15
N LYS A 185 -17.10 38.58 -12.26
CA LYS A 185 -16.86 39.89 -12.92
C LYS A 185 -15.74 39.75 -13.96
N ASN A 186 -16.13 39.62 -15.18
CA ASN A 186 -15.62 40.41 -16.31
C ASN A 186 -15.93 39.74 -17.62
N ASN A 187 -16.93 40.29 -18.31
CA ASN A 187 -17.10 40.17 -19.76
C ASN A 187 -15.84 40.71 -20.46
N SER A 188 -14.95 39.79 -20.83
CA SER A 188 -14.03 40.01 -21.93
C SER A 188 -14.00 38.73 -22.75
N SER A 189 -14.67 38.78 -23.89
CA SER A 189 -14.68 37.75 -24.92
C SER A 189 -13.22 37.49 -25.36
N VAL A 190 -12.62 36.42 -24.90
CA VAL A 190 -11.38 35.91 -25.48
C VAL A 190 -11.76 35.23 -26.79
N ALA A 191 -11.60 35.93 -27.91
CA ALA A 191 -11.75 35.35 -29.22
C ALA A 191 -10.63 34.33 -29.46
N TYR A 192 -10.99 33.07 -29.46
CA TYR A 192 -10.11 32.00 -29.93
C TYR A 192 -9.95 32.15 -31.44
N PHE A 193 -8.88 32.80 -31.90
CA PHE A 193 -8.50 32.78 -33.29
C PHE A 193 -8.00 31.38 -33.66
N LYS A 194 -8.88 30.51 -34.13
CA LYS A 194 -8.47 29.35 -34.92
C LYS A 194 -7.86 29.86 -36.22
N LYS A 195 -6.56 29.88 -36.31
CA LYS A 195 -5.86 30.07 -37.58
C LYS A 195 -6.19 28.85 -38.45
N VAL A 196 -7.17 28.98 -39.32
CA VAL A 196 -7.48 27.96 -40.32
C VAL A 196 -6.35 28.01 -41.33
N ILE A 197 -5.48 27.01 -41.34
CA ILE A 197 -4.47 26.81 -42.36
C ILE A 197 -5.22 26.31 -43.61
N ILE A 198 -5.40 27.16 -44.59
CA ILE A 198 -5.98 26.77 -45.87
C ILE A 198 -4.81 26.23 -46.72
N PRO A 199 -4.87 24.99 -47.21
CA PRO A 199 -3.82 24.44 -48.06
C PRO A 199 -3.72 25.21 -49.35
N THR A 200 -2.50 25.42 -49.83
CA THR A 200 -2.25 26.11 -51.07
C THR A 200 -2.64 25.25 -52.29
N SER A 201 -2.91 25.87 -53.42
CA SER A 201 -3.32 25.20 -54.67
C SER A 201 -2.32 24.14 -55.15
N ASP A 202 -1.06 24.20 -54.71
CA ASP A 202 -0.01 23.25 -55.08
C ASP A 202 0.02 22.01 -54.15
N GLU A 203 -0.54 22.10 -52.94
CA GLU A 203 -0.72 20.99 -52.01
C GLU A 203 -1.93 20.12 -52.35
N LEU A 204 -2.88 20.62 -53.10
CA LEU A 204 -4.11 19.94 -53.56
C LEU A 204 -3.93 19.13 -54.86
N LYS A 205 -2.72 19.15 -55.47
CA LYS A 205 -2.42 18.47 -56.75
C LYS A 205 -1.51 17.24 -56.61
N LYS A 206 -1.44 16.65 -55.43
CA LYS A 206 -0.73 15.35 -55.24
C LYS A 206 -1.69 14.25 -54.87
#